data_212eac55cb9d23c5466f33390e09c726
#
_entry.id   212eac55cb9d23c5466f33390e09c726
#
_cell.length_a   1.000
_cell.length_b   1.000
_cell.length_c   1.000
_cell.angle_alpha   90.00
_cell.angle_beta   90.00
_cell.angle_gamma   90.00
#
_symmetry.space_group_name_H-M   'P 1'
#
loop_
_entity.id
_entity.type
_entity.pdbx_description
1 polymer ?
#
loop_
_entity_poly.entity_id
_entity_poly.type
_entity_poly.pdbx_seq_one_letter_code
_entity_poly.pdbx_strand_id
1 'polypeptide(L)'
;MLWAAIDWDSNLWVYRELYKKGLTGEDLADLIVQLEAFDPPMQISVLDKSCWSKMGLGPSIAETMMNRGVRWVPSDSNRISGKIEVHRRLKMDDLTGHPRLRIVSTCTNLIRTLPTLPLSKTNSEDVDTKAEDHAYDALRYMVMTRMSPHVSIHKLSLIHI
;
A
#
# COMPACT_ATOMS: atom_id res chain seq x y z
N MET A 1 -1.38 6.19 3.35
CA MET A 1 -0.19 5.74 2.61
C MET A 1 0.61 4.76 3.45
N LEU A 2 1.22 3.77 2.83
CA LEU A 2 2.10 2.80 3.48
C LEU A 2 3.40 2.66 2.70
N TRP A 3 4.53 2.46 3.40
CA TRP A 3 5.82 2.12 2.82
C TRP A 3 6.23 0.75 3.31
N ALA A 4 6.75 -0.06 2.38
CA ALA A 4 7.21 -1.39 2.72
C ALA A 4 8.54 -1.74 2.05
N ALA A 5 9.25 -2.66 2.68
CA ALA A 5 10.45 -3.29 2.14
C ALA A 5 10.21 -4.79 1.98
N ILE A 6 10.86 -5.39 0.99
CA ILE A 6 10.91 -6.85 0.84
C ILE A 6 12.31 -7.31 1.14
N ASP A 7 12.41 -8.30 2.03
CA ASP A 7 13.68 -8.92 2.35
C ASP A 7 14.01 -10.08 1.37
N TRP A 8 15.19 -10.67 1.58
CA TRP A 8 15.71 -11.76 0.73
C TRP A 8 14.84 -13.02 0.72
N ASP A 9 14.08 -13.24 1.80
CA ASP A 9 13.16 -14.37 1.96
C ASP A 9 11.76 -14.06 1.43
N SER A 10 11.60 -12.91 0.74
CA SER A 10 10.34 -12.40 0.21
C SER A 10 9.29 -12.06 1.28
N ASN A 11 9.73 -11.77 2.50
CA ASN A 11 8.86 -11.22 3.52
C ASN A 11 8.63 -9.73 3.26
N LEU A 12 7.38 -9.30 3.41
CA LEU A 12 6.97 -7.91 3.25
C LEU A 12 6.95 -7.23 4.62
N TRP A 13 7.71 -6.17 4.77
CA TRP A 13 7.81 -5.37 5.98
C TRP A 13 7.19 -4.00 5.76
N VAL A 14 6.00 -3.76 6.30
CA VAL A 14 5.38 -2.42 6.31
C VAL A 14 6.01 -1.63 7.46
N TYR A 15 6.84 -0.64 7.13
CA TYR A 15 7.68 0.03 8.12
C TYR A 15 7.31 1.49 8.39
N ARG A 16 6.53 2.12 7.51
CA ARG A 16 6.09 3.51 7.64
C ARG A 16 4.64 3.66 7.19
N GLU A 17 3.92 4.53 7.86
CA GLU A 17 2.54 4.88 7.58
C GLU A 17 2.38 6.40 7.56
N LEU A 18 1.62 6.92 6.61
CA LEU A 18 1.07 8.27 6.62
C LEU A 18 -0.45 8.17 6.59
N TYR A 19 -1.08 8.52 7.72
CA TYR A 19 -2.53 8.47 7.89
C TYR A 19 -3.04 9.86 8.25
N LYS A 20 -3.44 10.64 7.24
CA LYS A 20 -3.84 12.04 7.39
C LYS A 20 -5.01 12.36 6.46
N LYS A 21 -5.95 13.18 6.93
CA LYS A 21 -7.10 13.68 6.18
C LYS A 21 -6.89 15.13 5.77
N GLY A 22 -7.64 15.57 4.74
CA GLY A 22 -7.72 16.98 4.35
C GLY A 22 -6.52 17.48 3.54
N LEU A 23 -5.70 16.58 2.99
CA LEU A 23 -4.64 16.96 2.06
C LEU A 23 -5.18 17.00 0.63
N THR A 24 -4.73 17.98 -0.14
CA THR A 24 -4.87 17.99 -1.60
C THR A 24 -3.88 17.00 -2.23
N GLY A 25 -4.01 16.72 -3.52
CA GLY A 25 -3.03 15.90 -4.24
C GLY A 25 -1.62 16.51 -4.22
N GLU A 26 -1.54 17.84 -4.32
CA GLU A 26 -0.29 18.59 -4.24
C GLU A 26 0.35 18.48 -2.86
N ASP A 27 -0.42 18.78 -1.79
CA ASP A 27 0.07 18.70 -0.41
C ASP A 27 0.58 17.31 -0.07
N LEU A 28 -0.14 16.28 -0.52
CA LEU A 28 0.24 14.90 -0.30
C LEU A 28 1.53 14.56 -1.04
N ALA A 29 1.67 15.00 -2.30
CA ALA A 29 2.87 14.76 -3.08
C ALA A 29 4.10 15.44 -2.47
N ASP A 30 3.97 16.72 -2.07
CA ASP A 30 5.06 17.46 -1.42
C ASP A 30 5.50 16.78 -0.11
N LEU A 31 4.53 16.29 0.67
CA LEU A 31 4.81 15.57 1.91
C LEU A 31 5.51 14.22 1.66
N ILE A 32 5.12 13.48 0.60
CA ILE A 32 5.79 12.24 0.20
C ILE A 32 7.24 12.52 -0.17
N VAL A 33 7.48 13.52 -1.02
CA VAL A 33 8.84 13.90 -1.44
C VAL A 33 9.72 14.24 -0.22
N GLN A 34 9.16 14.96 0.76
CA GLN A 34 9.87 15.25 2.01
C GLN A 34 10.19 14.00 2.84
N LEU A 35 9.21 13.10 2.96
CA LEU A 35 9.37 11.86 3.74
C LEU A 35 10.37 10.89 3.10
N GLU A 36 10.51 10.94 1.78
CA GLU A 36 11.40 10.07 0.99
C GLU A 36 12.78 10.69 0.71
N ALA A 37 13.02 11.94 1.15
CA ALA A 37 14.23 12.69 0.80
C ALA A 37 15.56 11.97 1.12
N PHE A 38 15.55 11.09 2.12
CA PHE A 38 16.72 10.30 2.55
C PHE A 38 16.52 8.80 2.36
N ASP A 39 15.41 8.38 1.77
CA ASP A 39 15.16 6.97 1.49
C ASP A 39 15.89 6.54 0.20
N PRO A 40 16.21 5.25 0.06
CA PRO A 40 16.62 4.70 -1.22
C PRO A 40 15.50 4.90 -2.27
N PRO A 41 15.84 4.97 -3.58
CA PRO A 41 14.83 5.12 -4.62
C PRO A 41 13.76 4.03 -4.53
N MET A 42 12.49 4.44 -4.56
CA MET A 42 11.36 3.52 -4.60
C MET A 42 11.37 2.72 -5.90
N GLN A 43 11.25 1.40 -5.81
CA GLN A 43 11.19 0.54 -6.99
C GLN A 43 9.86 0.67 -7.72
N ILE A 44 8.78 0.69 -6.93
CA ILE A 44 7.42 0.83 -7.46
C ILE A 44 6.57 1.56 -6.42
N SER A 45 5.74 2.46 -6.90
CA SER A 45 4.73 3.16 -6.09
C SER A 45 3.37 2.97 -6.74
N VAL A 46 2.39 2.55 -5.95
CA VAL A 46 1.06 2.16 -6.42
C VAL A 46 0.01 3.10 -5.84
N LEU A 47 -0.89 3.59 -6.67
CA LEU A 47 -1.98 4.47 -6.26
C LEU A 47 -3.33 3.89 -6.70
N ASP A 48 -4.38 4.19 -5.96
CA ASP A 48 -5.73 3.77 -6.31
C ASP A 48 -6.07 4.17 -7.75
N LYS A 49 -6.59 3.24 -8.53
CA LYS A 49 -6.91 3.44 -9.95
C LYS A 49 -7.89 4.60 -10.18
N SER A 50 -8.77 4.90 -9.22
CA SER A 50 -9.70 6.02 -9.32
C SER A 50 -9.01 7.38 -9.40
N CYS A 51 -7.79 7.49 -8.88
CA CYS A 51 -7.01 8.73 -8.93
C CYS A 51 -6.57 9.16 -10.34
N TRP A 52 -6.68 8.28 -11.34
CA TRP A 52 -6.48 8.64 -12.75
C TRP A 52 -7.73 9.19 -13.45
N SER A 53 -8.89 9.10 -12.79
CA SER A 53 -10.12 9.66 -13.35
C SER A 53 -10.07 11.18 -13.33
N LYS A 54 -10.36 11.80 -14.48
CA LYS A 54 -10.42 13.27 -14.60
C LYS A 54 -11.80 13.77 -14.16
N MET A 55 -11.81 14.74 -13.25
CA MET A 55 -13.01 15.48 -12.86
C MET A 55 -12.95 16.87 -13.50
N GLY A 56 -13.58 17.02 -14.65
CA GLY A 56 -13.56 18.27 -15.43
C GLY A 56 -12.34 18.40 -16.35
N LEU A 57 -11.91 19.66 -16.60
CA LEU A 57 -10.86 20.00 -17.55
C LEU A 57 -9.43 19.96 -16.98
N GLY A 58 -9.30 19.76 -15.68
CA GLY A 58 -8.00 19.74 -15.00
C GLY A 58 -7.28 18.39 -15.09
N PRO A 59 -6.04 18.33 -14.58
CA PRO A 59 -5.31 17.08 -14.42
C PRO A 59 -6.02 16.16 -13.39
N SER A 60 -5.84 14.86 -13.53
CA SER A 60 -6.24 13.90 -12.51
C SER A 60 -5.39 14.05 -11.25
N ILE A 61 -5.82 13.46 -10.13
CA ILE A 61 -5.04 13.45 -8.88
C ILE A 61 -3.67 12.82 -9.13
N ALA A 62 -3.61 11.71 -9.86
CA ALA A 62 -2.36 11.03 -10.19
C ALA A 62 -1.43 11.95 -11.03
N GLU A 63 -1.95 12.60 -12.08
CA GLU A 63 -1.18 13.55 -12.89
C GLU A 63 -0.66 14.73 -12.06
N THR A 64 -1.49 15.27 -11.16
CA THR A 64 -1.11 16.34 -10.24
C THR A 64 0.06 15.94 -9.34
N MET A 65 0.00 14.76 -8.74
CA MET A 65 1.07 14.23 -7.90
C MET A 65 2.34 13.94 -8.70
N MET A 66 2.20 13.38 -9.92
CA MET A 66 3.34 13.12 -10.81
C MET A 66 4.07 14.39 -11.22
N ASN A 67 3.35 15.49 -11.45
CA ASN A 67 3.93 16.81 -11.73
C ASN A 67 4.74 17.38 -10.55
N ARG A 68 4.53 16.84 -9.33
CA ARG A 68 5.29 17.17 -8.11
C ARG A 68 6.45 16.19 -7.84
N GLY A 69 6.72 15.27 -8.75
CA GLY A 69 7.89 14.37 -8.69
C GLY A 69 7.62 12.98 -8.13
N VAL A 70 6.40 12.67 -7.70
CA VAL A 70 6.04 11.32 -7.23
C VAL A 70 5.62 10.47 -8.43
N ARG A 71 6.21 9.28 -8.58
CA ARG A 71 5.87 8.35 -9.67
C ARG A 71 4.84 7.35 -9.19
N TRP A 72 3.79 7.12 -9.99
CA TRP A 72 2.72 6.20 -9.68
C TRP A 72 2.42 5.23 -10.82
N VAL A 73 2.03 4.01 -10.44
CA VAL A 73 1.33 3.08 -11.32
C VAL A 73 -0.06 2.78 -10.74
N PRO A 74 -1.06 2.50 -11.60
CA PRO A 74 -2.40 2.15 -11.13
C PRO A 74 -2.39 0.84 -10.35
N SER A 75 -3.15 0.79 -9.26
CA SER A 75 -3.32 -0.43 -8.47
C SER A 75 -4.13 -1.50 -9.19
N ASP A 76 -3.89 -2.76 -8.85
CA ASP A 76 -4.86 -3.83 -9.07
C ASP A 76 -5.99 -3.69 -8.04
N SER A 77 -7.19 -3.40 -8.52
CA SER A 77 -8.36 -3.14 -7.68
C SER A 77 -9.17 -4.40 -7.33
N ASN A 78 -8.70 -5.61 -7.68
CA ASN A 78 -9.41 -6.84 -7.35
C ASN A 78 -9.44 -7.08 -5.84
N ARG A 79 -10.61 -6.81 -5.23
CA ARG A 79 -10.79 -6.83 -3.77
C ARG A 79 -10.67 -8.23 -3.19
N ILE A 80 -11.28 -9.22 -3.82
CA ILE A 80 -11.29 -10.60 -3.34
C ILE A 80 -9.88 -11.21 -3.39
N SER A 81 -9.22 -11.11 -4.55
CA SER A 81 -7.83 -11.58 -4.70
C SER A 81 -6.88 -10.89 -3.73
N GLY A 82 -7.04 -9.58 -3.53
CA GLY A 82 -6.23 -8.83 -2.58
C GLY A 82 -6.47 -9.27 -1.13
N LYS A 83 -7.72 -9.53 -0.72
CA LYS A 83 -8.03 -10.07 0.60
C LYS A 83 -7.37 -11.44 0.81
N ILE A 84 -7.51 -12.35 -0.17
CA ILE A 84 -6.88 -13.67 -0.11
C ILE A 84 -5.36 -13.53 0.06
N GLU A 85 -4.72 -12.63 -0.69
CA GLU A 85 -3.27 -12.43 -0.62
C GLU A 85 -2.82 -11.84 0.73
N VAL A 86 -3.56 -10.88 1.29
CA VAL A 86 -3.31 -10.36 2.66
C VAL A 86 -3.38 -11.51 3.67
N HIS A 87 -4.46 -12.31 3.65
CA HIS A 87 -4.61 -13.44 4.56
C HIS A 87 -3.51 -14.48 4.39
N ARG A 88 -3.14 -14.80 3.13
CA ARG A 88 -2.07 -15.74 2.84
C ARG A 88 -0.73 -15.30 3.44
N ARG A 89 -0.41 -14.01 3.36
CA ARG A 89 0.83 -13.45 3.91
C ARG A 89 0.82 -13.30 5.43
N LEU A 90 -0.37 -13.12 6.04
CA LEU A 90 -0.53 -13.08 7.50
C LEU A 90 -0.52 -14.47 8.14
N LYS A 91 -0.80 -15.52 7.36
CA LYS A 91 -0.73 -16.90 7.88
C LYS A 91 0.70 -17.22 8.33
N MET A 92 0.80 -17.90 9.48
CA MET A 92 2.08 -18.41 9.95
C MET A 92 2.64 -19.43 8.94
N ASP A 93 3.88 -19.25 8.58
CA ASP A 93 4.60 -20.21 7.73
C ASP A 93 5.08 -21.36 8.61
N ASP A 94 4.74 -22.60 8.23
CA ASP A 94 5.00 -23.79 9.04
C ASP A 94 6.51 -24.09 9.17
N LEU A 95 7.34 -23.60 8.24
CA LEU A 95 8.78 -23.83 8.24
C LEU A 95 9.53 -22.81 9.11
N THR A 96 9.11 -21.54 9.03
CA THR A 96 9.81 -20.43 9.69
C THR A 96 9.19 -20.04 11.02
N GLY A 97 7.92 -20.45 11.28
CA GLY A 97 7.15 -20.04 12.45
C GLY A 97 6.76 -18.56 12.45
N HIS A 98 6.87 -17.87 11.29
CA HIS A 98 6.58 -16.45 11.16
C HIS A 98 5.72 -16.13 9.93
N PRO A 99 4.87 -15.08 9.98
CA PRO A 99 4.13 -14.64 8.81
C PRO A 99 5.07 -13.94 7.81
N ARG A 100 4.68 -13.98 6.53
CA ARG A 100 5.40 -13.28 5.45
C ARG A 100 5.03 -11.81 5.30
N LEU A 101 4.02 -11.34 6.04
CA LEU A 101 3.67 -9.93 6.19
C LEU A 101 3.93 -9.52 7.62
N ARG A 102 4.78 -8.52 7.79
CA ARG A 102 5.16 -7.97 9.09
C ARG A 102 4.90 -6.47 9.10
N ILE A 103 4.37 -5.98 10.20
CA ILE A 103 3.99 -4.57 10.35
C ILE A 103 4.76 -4.01 11.53
N VAL A 104 5.54 -2.96 11.29
CA VAL A 104 6.33 -2.30 12.33
C VAL A 104 5.39 -1.48 13.22
N SER A 105 5.69 -1.41 14.51
CA SER A 105 4.85 -0.77 15.53
C SER A 105 4.54 0.71 15.27
N THR A 106 5.31 1.37 14.41
CA THR A 106 5.05 2.74 13.96
C THR A 106 3.83 2.89 13.07
N CYS A 107 3.36 1.79 12.44
CA CYS A 107 2.15 1.77 11.60
C CYS A 107 0.89 1.62 12.46
N THR A 108 0.64 2.56 13.35
CA THR A 108 -0.36 2.47 14.43
C THR A 108 -1.79 2.38 13.91
N ASN A 109 -2.14 3.08 12.82
CA ASN A 109 -3.49 3.03 12.27
C ASN A 109 -3.74 1.70 11.55
N LEU A 110 -2.78 1.19 10.80
CA LEU A 110 -2.89 -0.12 10.16
C LEU A 110 -3.06 -1.22 11.22
N ILE A 111 -2.24 -1.20 12.30
CA ILE A 111 -2.32 -2.17 13.40
C ILE A 111 -3.67 -2.08 14.10
N ARG A 112 -4.21 -0.89 14.30
CA ARG A 112 -5.50 -0.66 14.95
C ARG A 112 -6.67 -1.12 14.09
N THR A 113 -6.66 -0.79 12.80
CA THR A 113 -7.82 -1.00 11.91
C THR A 113 -7.89 -2.41 11.33
N LEU A 114 -6.77 -3.01 10.96
CA LEU A 114 -6.73 -4.30 10.27
C LEU A 114 -7.49 -5.43 11.01
N PRO A 115 -7.30 -5.67 12.32
CA PRO A 115 -7.99 -6.74 13.03
C PRO A 115 -9.47 -6.45 13.31
N THR A 116 -9.91 -5.20 13.17
CA THR A 116 -11.28 -4.77 13.52
C THR A 116 -12.19 -4.59 12.30
N LEU A 117 -11.68 -4.83 11.08
CA LEU A 117 -12.46 -4.66 9.86
C LEU A 117 -13.59 -5.69 9.78
N PRO A 118 -14.85 -5.25 9.73
CA PRO A 118 -15.98 -6.15 9.58
C PRO A 118 -16.06 -6.69 8.15
N LEU A 119 -16.65 -7.86 8.03
CA LEU A 119 -17.03 -8.39 6.71
C LEU A 119 -18.21 -7.60 6.14
N SER A 120 -18.27 -7.49 4.83
CA SER A 120 -19.39 -6.87 4.13
C SER A 120 -20.69 -7.66 4.40
N LYS A 121 -21.77 -6.94 4.66
CA LYS A 121 -23.10 -7.53 4.87
C LYS A 121 -23.69 -8.14 3.60
N THR A 122 -23.26 -7.66 2.44
CA THR A 122 -23.76 -8.08 1.12
C THR A 122 -22.86 -9.09 0.43
N ASN A 123 -21.58 -9.14 0.79
CA ASN A 123 -20.60 -10.09 0.27
C ASN A 123 -19.64 -10.51 1.39
N SER A 124 -19.88 -11.68 1.99
CA SER A 124 -19.07 -12.21 3.08
C SER A 124 -17.60 -12.51 2.69
N GLU A 125 -17.30 -12.53 1.40
CA GLU A 125 -15.93 -12.69 0.90
C GLU A 125 -15.14 -11.38 0.89
N ASP A 126 -15.78 -10.24 1.12
CA ASP A 126 -15.13 -8.92 1.15
C ASP A 126 -15.27 -8.24 2.52
N VAL A 127 -14.50 -7.18 2.73
CA VAL A 127 -14.65 -6.30 3.90
C VAL A 127 -15.71 -5.23 3.67
N ASP A 128 -16.28 -4.69 4.75
CA ASP A 128 -17.25 -3.60 4.67
C ASP A 128 -16.55 -2.29 4.28
N THR A 129 -16.86 -1.78 3.09
CA THR A 129 -16.32 -0.51 2.56
C THR A 129 -16.84 0.74 3.28
N LYS A 130 -17.82 0.60 4.18
CA LYS A 130 -18.29 1.69 5.03
C LYS A 130 -17.48 1.81 6.32
N ALA A 131 -16.65 0.82 6.62
CA ALA A 131 -15.74 0.84 7.75
C ALA A 131 -14.49 1.69 7.44
N GLU A 132 -13.61 1.83 8.42
CA GLU A 132 -12.32 2.52 8.27
C GLU A 132 -11.31 1.61 7.54
N ASP A 133 -11.52 1.41 6.22
CA ASP A 133 -10.76 0.44 5.41
C ASP A 133 -9.56 1.05 4.64
N HIS A 134 -9.30 2.35 4.77
CA HIS A 134 -8.28 3.05 3.98
C HIS A 134 -6.86 2.49 4.13
N ALA A 135 -6.45 2.14 5.37
CA ALA A 135 -5.14 1.53 5.60
C ALA A 135 -5.10 0.10 5.04
N TYR A 136 -6.20 -0.64 5.13
CA TYR A 136 -6.35 -1.96 4.55
C TYR A 136 -6.32 -1.93 3.02
N ASP A 137 -6.99 -0.98 2.39
CA ASP A 137 -6.96 -0.83 0.93
C ASP A 137 -5.55 -0.53 0.42
N ALA A 138 -4.81 0.34 1.11
CA ALA A 138 -3.40 0.58 0.80
C ALA A 138 -2.55 -0.69 0.93
N LEU A 139 -2.77 -1.48 2.01
CA LEU A 139 -2.10 -2.77 2.19
C LEU A 139 -2.47 -3.78 1.10
N ARG A 140 -3.74 -3.83 0.72
CA ARG A 140 -4.25 -4.71 -0.33
C ARG A 140 -3.62 -4.39 -1.68
N TYR A 141 -3.52 -3.12 -2.07
CA TYR A 141 -2.83 -2.71 -3.29
C TYR A 141 -1.34 -3.10 -3.26
N MET A 142 -0.70 -2.93 -2.11
CA MET A 142 0.70 -3.31 -1.89
C MET A 142 0.92 -4.80 -2.16
N VAL A 143 0.14 -5.68 -1.53
CA VAL A 143 0.33 -7.14 -1.68
C VAL A 143 -0.04 -7.65 -3.07
N MET A 144 -0.92 -6.94 -3.79
CA MET A 144 -1.28 -7.25 -5.18
C MET A 144 -0.26 -6.77 -6.20
N THR A 145 0.66 -5.90 -5.78
CA THR A 145 1.72 -5.42 -6.67
C THR A 145 2.71 -6.57 -6.91
N ARG A 146 2.77 -7.02 -8.17
CA ARG A 146 3.72 -8.06 -8.58
C ARG A 146 5.11 -7.46 -8.68
N MET A 147 5.95 -7.81 -7.73
CA MET A 147 7.36 -7.55 -7.86
C MET A 147 8.02 -8.62 -8.68
N SER A 148 8.76 -8.22 -9.70
CA SER A 148 9.55 -9.16 -10.47
C SER A 148 10.64 -9.76 -9.56
N PRO A 149 10.77 -11.10 -9.48
CA PRO A 149 11.82 -11.73 -8.67
C PRO A 149 13.25 -11.45 -9.18
N HIS A 150 13.40 -10.72 -10.25
CA HIS A 150 14.68 -10.43 -10.92
C HIS A 150 15.20 -9.02 -10.71
N VAL A 151 14.80 -8.32 -9.65
CA VAL A 151 15.47 -7.07 -9.31
C VAL A 151 16.71 -7.39 -8.49
N SER A 152 17.83 -7.07 -9.11
CA SER A 152 19.20 -7.19 -8.62
C SER A 152 19.37 -7.13 -7.10
N ILE A 153 19.97 -8.12 -6.62
CA ILE A 153 20.35 -8.66 -5.32
C ILE A 153 21.02 -7.68 -4.32
N HIS A 154 21.05 -6.39 -4.50
CA HIS A 154 21.87 -5.50 -3.65
C HIS A 154 21.13 -4.42 -2.85
N LYS A 155 19.80 -4.37 -2.86
CA LYS A 155 19.04 -3.39 -2.05
C LYS A 155 17.69 -3.95 -1.63
N LEU A 156 17.27 -3.67 -0.41
CA LEU A 156 15.91 -3.86 0.04
C LEU A 156 14.96 -3.20 -0.97
N SER A 157 14.01 -3.98 -1.46
CA SER A 157 12.99 -3.47 -2.37
C SER A 157 11.96 -2.68 -1.57
N LEU A 158 11.85 -1.40 -1.82
CA LEU A 158 10.85 -0.55 -1.18
C LEU A 158 9.64 -0.42 -2.09
N ILE A 159 8.48 -0.70 -1.55
CA ILE A 159 7.20 -0.45 -2.19
C ILE A 159 6.52 0.69 -1.45
N HIS A 160 6.00 1.62 -2.22
CA HIS A 160 5.29 2.77 -1.73
C HIS A 160 3.86 2.78 -2.28
N ILE A 161 2.87 2.91 -1.41
CA ILE A 161 1.45 2.95 -1.76
C ILE A 161 0.79 4.18 -1.16
#